data_e52b900e2c11e6af799589e479976b5a
#
_entry.id   e52b900e2c11e6af799589e479976b5a
#
_cell.length_a   1.000
_cell.length_b   1.000
_cell.length_c   1.000
_cell.angle_alpha   90.00
_cell.angle_beta   90.00
_cell.angle_gamma   90.00
#
_symmetry.space_group_name_H-M   'P 1'
#
loop_
_entity.id
_entity.type
_entity.pdbx_description
1 polymer ?
#
loop_
_entity_poly.entity_id
_entity_poly.type
_entity_poly.pdbx_seq_one_letter_code
_entity_poly.pdbx_strand_id
1 'polypeptide(L)'
;MGDDLQARKRLLDYLERGNYLRTAGVRTAMEEVDRRNFVKTSDKYLAYDDTPLTIGQGQTISAPHMVAMMLEELKLRKTDNLLEIGSGCGYHAAVASRMVSRVTTI
;
A
#
# COMPACT_ATOMS: atom_id res chain seq x y z
N MET A 1 7.34 5.61 -15.44
CA MET A 1 7.41 6.87 -16.15
C MET A 1 6.72 7.96 -15.35
N GLY A 2 6.77 9.22 -15.83
CA GLY A 2 6.20 10.36 -15.12
C GLY A 2 4.73 10.21 -14.79
N ASP A 3 3.96 9.61 -15.70
CA ASP A 3 2.51 9.45 -15.51
C ASP A 3 2.19 8.57 -14.31
N ASP A 4 2.97 7.54 -14.10
CA ASP A 4 2.78 6.65 -12.97
C ASP A 4 3.02 7.36 -11.63
N LEU A 5 4.10 8.12 -11.55
CA LEU A 5 4.43 8.84 -10.31
C LEU A 5 3.38 9.90 -10.01
N GLN A 6 2.88 10.60 -11.05
CA GLN A 6 1.84 11.60 -10.86
C GLN A 6 0.53 10.97 -10.42
N ALA A 7 0.17 9.82 -11.01
CA ALA A 7 -1.04 9.10 -10.61
C ALA A 7 -0.95 8.67 -9.16
N ARG A 8 0.23 8.18 -8.74
CA ARG A 8 0.48 7.78 -7.35
C ARG A 8 0.30 8.96 -6.41
N LYS A 9 0.88 10.11 -6.75
CA LYS A 9 0.76 11.30 -5.91
C LYS A 9 -0.67 11.80 -5.82
N ARG A 10 -1.40 11.76 -6.92
CA ARG A 10 -2.83 12.17 -6.90
C ARG A 10 -3.65 11.26 -5.99
N LEU A 11 -3.37 9.95 -6.03
CA LEU A 11 -4.04 9.03 -5.12
C LEU A 11 -3.74 9.37 -3.66
N LEU A 12 -2.47 9.61 -3.34
CA LEU A 12 -2.09 9.93 -1.96
C LEU A 12 -2.71 11.25 -1.50
N ASP A 13 -2.78 12.26 -2.37
CA ASP A 13 -3.48 13.51 -2.05
C ASP A 13 -4.96 13.26 -1.77
N TYR A 14 -5.59 12.42 -2.57
CA TYR A 14 -6.98 12.03 -2.36
C TYR A 14 -7.17 11.34 -1.00
N LEU A 15 -6.28 10.44 -0.66
CA LEU A 15 -6.35 9.73 0.63
C LEU A 15 -6.15 10.67 1.82
N GLU A 16 -5.29 11.68 1.66
CA GLU A 16 -5.13 12.70 2.70
C GLU A 16 -6.40 13.54 2.86
N ARG A 17 -7.00 13.96 1.76
CA ARG A 17 -8.25 14.73 1.84
C ARG A 17 -9.37 13.93 2.48
N GLY A 18 -9.40 12.61 2.29
CA GLY A 18 -10.38 11.74 2.92
C GLY A 18 -10.05 11.35 4.35
N ASN A 19 -8.93 11.82 4.88
CA ASN A 19 -8.45 11.51 6.22
C ASN A 19 -8.14 10.02 6.43
N TYR A 20 -7.90 9.28 5.35
CA TYR A 20 -7.42 7.91 5.44
C TYR A 20 -5.93 7.85 5.67
N LEU A 21 -5.21 8.82 5.13
CA LEU A 21 -3.76 8.97 5.20
C LEU A 21 -3.47 10.23 6.03
N ARG A 22 -2.77 10.06 7.17
CA ARG A 22 -2.65 11.14 8.15
C ARG A 22 -1.23 11.50 8.52
N THR A 23 -0.26 10.60 8.31
CA THR A 23 1.12 10.84 8.73
C THR A 23 2.07 10.83 7.55
N ALA A 24 3.16 11.58 7.69
CA ALA A 24 4.21 11.62 6.68
C ALA A 24 4.85 10.24 6.49
N GLY A 25 4.98 9.47 7.56
CA GLY A 25 5.60 8.15 7.49
C GLY A 25 4.83 7.20 6.59
N VAL A 26 3.50 7.13 6.75
CA VAL A 26 2.69 6.28 5.90
C VAL A 26 2.72 6.78 4.45
N ARG A 27 2.61 8.10 4.26
CA ARG A 27 2.65 8.66 2.91
C ARG A 27 3.96 8.33 2.20
N THR A 28 5.09 8.54 2.87
CA THR A 28 6.40 8.26 2.29
C THR A 28 6.53 6.79 1.91
N ALA A 29 6.08 5.89 2.79
CA ALA A 29 6.15 4.46 2.52
C ALA A 29 5.32 4.09 1.29
N MET A 30 4.12 4.64 1.16
CA MET A 30 3.27 4.37 0.01
C MET A 30 3.81 5.01 -1.27
N GLU A 31 4.51 6.14 -1.18
CA GLU A 31 5.17 6.74 -2.35
C GLU A 31 6.31 5.87 -2.88
N GLU A 32 7.02 5.18 -1.99
CA GLU A 32 8.22 4.43 -2.33
C GLU A 32 7.93 3.06 -2.95
N VAL A 33 6.69 2.57 -2.85
CA VAL A 33 6.33 1.25 -3.34
C VAL A 33 5.36 1.38 -4.50
N ASP A 34 5.76 0.86 -5.66
CA ASP A 34 4.93 0.93 -6.86
C ASP A 34 3.89 -0.19 -6.84
N ARG A 35 2.64 0.17 -6.59
CA ARG A 35 1.52 -0.76 -6.50
C ARG A 35 1.31 -1.55 -7.79
N ARG A 36 1.73 -1.01 -8.95
CA ARG A 36 1.61 -1.72 -10.22
C ARG A 36 2.38 -3.03 -10.25
N ASN A 37 3.42 -3.14 -9.42
CA ASN A 37 4.22 -4.36 -9.36
C ASN A 37 3.51 -5.51 -8.63
N PHE A 38 2.34 -5.27 -8.05
CA PHE A 38 1.63 -6.23 -7.21
C PHE A 38 0.27 -6.62 -7.77
N VAL A 39 -0.08 -6.15 -8.95
CA VAL A 39 -1.36 -6.43 -9.59
C VAL A 39 -1.12 -7.16 -10.91
N LYS A 40 -2.18 -7.74 -11.47
CA LYS A 40 -2.09 -8.38 -12.77
C LYS A 40 -1.67 -7.37 -13.84
N THR A 41 -0.93 -7.83 -14.83
CA THR A 41 -0.47 -6.97 -15.91
C THR A 41 -1.65 -6.24 -16.57
N SER A 42 -2.77 -6.94 -16.77
CA SER A 42 -3.96 -6.37 -17.38
C SER A 42 -4.63 -5.30 -16.51
N ASP A 43 -4.31 -5.22 -15.22
CA ASP A 43 -4.93 -4.30 -14.28
C ASP A 43 -4.02 -3.15 -13.88
N LYS A 44 -2.82 -3.05 -14.46
CA LYS A 44 -1.86 -2.00 -14.07
C LYS A 44 -2.44 -0.60 -14.22
N TYR A 45 -3.30 -0.39 -15.21
CA TYR A 45 -3.91 0.93 -15.43
C TYR A 45 -4.88 1.32 -14.29
N LEU A 46 -5.30 0.36 -13.47
CA LEU A 46 -6.17 0.58 -12.32
C LEU A 46 -5.41 0.66 -10.99
N ALA A 47 -4.09 0.49 -11.01
CA ALA A 47 -3.31 0.31 -9.78
C ALA A 47 -3.41 1.51 -8.83
N TYR A 48 -3.60 2.71 -9.34
CA TYR A 48 -3.70 3.93 -8.52
C TYR A 48 -5.12 4.46 -8.41
N ASP A 49 -6.12 3.66 -8.76
CA ASP A 49 -7.49 3.91 -8.37
C ASP A 49 -7.73 3.38 -6.97
N ASP A 50 -8.58 4.04 -6.20
CA ASP A 50 -8.86 3.61 -4.84
C ASP A 50 -9.92 2.52 -4.85
N THR A 51 -9.51 1.33 -5.28
CA THR A 51 -10.39 0.18 -5.41
C THR A 51 -9.58 -1.11 -5.17
N PRO A 52 -10.20 -2.16 -4.61
CA PRO A 52 -9.53 -3.46 -4.56
C PRO A 52 -9.47 -4.09 -5.95
N LEU A 53 -8.45 -4.91 -6.17
CA LEU A 53 -8.27 -5.61 -7.44
C LEU A 53 -8.05 -7.10 -7.15
N THR A 54 -8.53 -7.96 -8.05
CA THR A 54 -8.28 -9.39 -7.90
C THR A 54 -6.84 -9.72 -8.28
N ILE A 55 -6.24 -10.65 -7.54
CA ILE A 55 -4.85 -11.08 -7.79
C ILE A 55 -4.79 -12.58 -8.12
N GLY A 56 -5.94 -13.23 -8.28
CA GLY A 56 -6.03 -14.64 -8.58
C GLY A 56 -6.43 -15.47 -7.37
N GLN A 57 -6.86 -16.71 -7.61
CA GLN A 57 -7.21 -17.68 -6.57
C GLN A 57 -8.22 -17.15 -5.55
N GLY A 58 -9.16 -16.32 -6.02
CA GLY A 58 -10.20 -15.78 -5.17
C GLY A 58 -9.73 -14.71 -4.19
N GLN A 59 -8.52 -14.21 -4.34
CA GLN A 59 -7.96 -13.20 -3.44
C GLN A 59 -7.90 -11.84 -4.10
N THR A 60 -7.79 -10.80 -3.27
CA THR A 60 -7.70 -9.41 -3.74
C THR A 60 -6.54 -8.69 -3.04
N ILE A 61 -6.02 -7.66 -3.72
CA ILE A 61 -5.21 -6.64 -3.08
C ILE A 61 -6.18 -5.59 -2.56
N SER A 62 -6.05 -5.21 -1.29
CA SER A 62 -6.96 -4.25 -0.66
C SER A 62 -6.89 -2.90 -1.35
N ALA A 63 -8.01 -2.16 -1.32
CA ALA A 63 -8.04 -0.79 -1.84
C ALA A 63 -7.01 0.08 -1.11
N PRO A 64 -6.41 1.07 -1.80
CA PRO A 64 -5.41 1.93 -1.18
C PRO A 64 -5.86 2.61 0.11
N HIS A 65 -7.12 3.06 0.21
CA HIS A 65 -7.57 3.69 1.44
C HIS A 65 -7.53 2.72 2.63
N MET A 66 -7.84 1.45 2.39
CA MET A 66 -7.80 0.44 3.45
C MET A 66 -6.37 0.20 3.92
N VAL A 67 -5.42 0.12 2.97
CA VAL A 67 -4.00 -0.04 3.30
C VAL A 67 -3.53 1.12 4.15
N ALA A 68 -3.86 2.36 3.75
CA ALA A 68 -3.47 3.55 4.50
C ALA A 68 -4.05 3.53 5.90
N MET A 69 -5.35 3.25 6.04
CA MET A 69 -6.01 3.21 7.34
C MET A 69 -5.38 2.18 8.27
N MET A 70 -5.09 0.99 7.76
CA MET A 70 -4.50 -0.07 8.58
C MET A 70 -3.11 0.32 9.06
N LEU A 71 -2.30 0.90 8.18
CA LEU A 71 -0.95 1.32 8.56
C LEU A 71 -0.98 2.46 9.58
N GLU A 72 -1.94 3.41 9.45
CA GLU A 72 -2.07 4.48 10.43
C GLU A 72 -2.47 3.93 11.80
N GLU A 73 -3.40 2.98 11.84
CA GLU A 73 -3.86 2.41 13.11
C GLU A 73 -2.78 1.61 13.82
N LEU A 74 -1.87 0.98 13.07
CA LEU A 74 -0.78 0.21 13.67
C LEU A 74 0.24 1.08 14.37
N LYS A 75 0.36 2.35 14.01
CA LYS A 75 1.31 3.30 14.61
C LYS A 75 2.72 2.72 14.63
N LEU A 76 3.16 2.27 13.47
CA LEU A 76 4.44 1.56 13.32
C LEU A 76 5.63 2.49 13.60
N ARG A 77 6.67 1.92 14.22
CA ARG A 77 7.93 2.62 14.49
C ARG A 77 9.07 1.88 13.80
N LYS A 78 10.14 2.60 13.52
CA LYS A 78 11.29 2.03 12.81
C LYS A 78 11.93 0.86 13.56
N THR A 79 11.76 0.79 14.87
CA THR A 79 12.31 -0.28 15.69
C THR A 79 11.39 -1.51 15.77
N ASP A 80 10.21 -1.44 15.20
CA ASP A 80 9.22 -2.52 15.31
C ASP A 80 9.59 -3.72 14.44
N ASN A 81 9.15 -4.88 14.88
CA ASN A 81 9.10 -6.11 14.08
C ASN A 81 7.63 -6.42 13.85
N LEU A 82 7.23 -6.54 12.60
CA LEU A 82 5.85 -6.76 12.22
C LEU A 82 5.66 -8.17 11.71
N LEU A 83 4.63 -8.84 12.21
CA LEU A 83 4.20 -10.13 11.68
C LEU A 83 2.91 -9.94 10.90
N GLU A 84 2.91 -10.35 9.65
CA GLU A 84 1.72 -10.36 8.81
C GLU A 84 1.26 -11.79 8.58
N ILE A 85 -0.03 -12.04 8.84
CA ILE A 85 -0.65 -13.33 8.55
C ILE A 85 -1.55 -13.13 7.33
N GLY A 86 -1.31 -13.93 6.28
CA GLY A 86 -1.99 -13.77 5.01
C GLY A 86 -1.29 -12.79 4.11
N SER A 87 -0.19 -13.23 3.48
CA SER A 87 0.67 -12.34 2.69
C SER A 87 0.02 -11.83 1.41
N GLY A 88 -0.96 -12.55 0.88
CA GLY A 88 -1.57 -12.19 -0.38
C GLY A 88 -0.53 -11.98 -1.47
N CYS A 89 -0.55 -10.82 -2.12
CA CYS A 89 0.41 -10.47 -3.16
C CYS A 89 1.69 -9.82 -2.62
N GLY A 90 1.75 -9.55 -1.32
CA GLY A 90 2.92 -8.95 -0.70
C GLY A 90 2.94 -7.42 -0.68
N TYR A 91 1.93 -6.75 -1.21
CA TYR A 91 1.94 -5.28 -1.28
C TYR A 91 1.96 -4.63 0.10
N HIS A 92 1.08 -5.09 1.01
CA HIS A 92 1.00 -4.53 2.35
C HIS A 92 2.33 -4.69 3.10
N ALA A 93 2.92 -5.90 3.00
CA ALA A 93 4.22 -6.16 3.60
C ALA A 93 5.31 -5.27 3.01
N ALA A 94 5.29 -5.05 1.69
CA ALA A 94 6.27 -4.20 1.01
C ALA A 94 6.19 -2.77 1.52
N VAL A 95 4.97 -2.21 1.65
CA VAL A 95 4.80 -0.86 2.17
C VAL A 95 5.26 -0.79 3.63
N ALA A 96 4.81 -1.73 4.46
CA ALA A 96 5.17 -1.76 5.87
C ALA A 96 6.69 -1.88 6.06
N SER A 97 7.38 -2.58 5.17
CA SER A 97 8.83 -2.76 5.26
C SER A 97 9.60 -1.45 5.19
N ARG A 98 8.97 -0.39 4.65
CA ARG A 98 9.58 0.93 4.59
C ARG A 98 9.44 1.69 5.91
N MET A 99 8.68 1.17 6.86
CA MET A 99 8.36 1.85 8.12
C MET A 99 8.92 1.19 9.34
N VAL A 100 9.31 -0.09 9.24
CA VAL A 100 9.72 -0.89 10.42
C VAL A 100 11.07 -1.54 10.18
N SER A 101 11.62 -2.13 11.24
CA SER A 101 12.92 -2.81 11.19
C SER A 101 12.84 -4.12 10.42
N ARG A 102 11.76 -4.87 10.61
CA ARG A 102 11.61 -6.20 10.00
C ARG A 102 10.13 -6.52 9.80
N VAL A 103 9.82 -7.11 8.65
CA VAL A 103 8.51 -7.69 8.39
C VAL A 103 8.68 -9.18 8.14
N THR A 104 7.88 -9.99 8.84
CA THR A 104 7.76 -11.42 8.57
C THR A 104 6.34 -11.67 8.10
N THR A 105 6.18 -12.35 6.95
CA THR A 105 4.86 -12.62 6.38
C THR A 105 4.71 -14.11 6.13
N ILE A 106 3.53 -14.64 6.43
CA ILE A 106 3.24 -16.07 6.26
C ILE A 106 1.87 -16.29 5.63
#